data_e2b0f28bf652acbc301587478a68aef0
#
_entry.id   e2b0f28bf652acbc301587478a68aef0
#
_cell.length_a   1.000
_cell.length_b   1.000
_cell.length_c   1.000
_cell.angle_alpha   90.00
_cell.angle_beta   90.00
_cell.angle_gamma   90.00
#
_symmetry.space_group_name_H-M   'P 1'
#
loop_
_entity.id
_entity.type
_entity.pdbx_description
1 polymer ?
#
loop_
_entity_poly.entity_id
_entity_poly.type
_entity_poly.pdbx_seq_one_letter_code
_entity_poly.pdbx_strand_id
1 'polypeptide(L)'
;STGSIIAHDCGLTNAYAYDIQAACAGFLVSLQDATAYIRSGMYKKVIVVAAEMMSSMTNYNDRTTCPLFGDAAAAVLVEPTTQEGVGVIDGEFHVNGEGLPHLIMKAGGSVLPASHETVDASEHFVYQEGRHVYKHAVTDMLESSLSVMQRNGLTVDDVDYLIPHQANLRIIEAVSDRAKFPAEKVLVNIQKYGNTSAASIPLCIDEHKNQLKKGDKLILTAFGAGFTWGAMYIVWDI
;
A
#
# COMPACT_ATOMS: atom_id res chain seq x y z
N SER A 1 -13.38 13.89 6.48
CA SER A 1 -13.06 12.45 6.41
C SER A 1 -13.76 11.82 5.22
N THR A 2 -12.98 11.24 4.33
CA THR A 2 -13.50 10.48 3.18
C THR A 2 -14.23 9.23 3.65
N GLY A 3 -13.73 8.58 4.70
CA GLY A 3 -14.39 7.42 5.31
C GLY A 3 -15.82 7.71 5.78
N SER A 4 -16.06 8.90 6.33
CA SER A 4 -17.41 9.30 6.76
C SER A 4 -18.38 9.49 5.58
N ILE A 5 -17.89 10.01 4.46
CA ILE A 5 -18.67 10.16 3.21
C ILE A 5 -19.01 8.77 2.65
N ILE A 6 -18.02 7.90 2.54
CA ILE A 6 -18.22 6.52 2.06
C ILE A 6 -19.22 5.78 2.93
N ALA A 7 -19.10 5.88 4.27
CA ALA A 7 -20.04 5.23 5.19
C ALA A 7 -21.48 5.74 5.00
N HIS A 8 -21.66 7.06 4.80
CA HIS A 8 -22.96 7.65 4.51
C HIS A 8 -23.55 7.14 3.19
N ASP A 9 -22.78 7.24 2.10
CA ASP A 9 -23.24 6.90 0.76
C ASP A 9 -23.53 5.40 0.59
N CYS A 10 -22.83 4.56 1.35
CA CYS A 10 -23.06 3.12 1.42
C CYS A 10 -24.17 2.72 2.43
N GLY A 11 -24.81 3.68 3.12
CA GLY A 11 -25.87 3.40 4.10
C GLY A 11 -25.38 2.69 5.36
N LEU A 12 -24.11 2.80 5.73
CA LEU A 12 -23.50 2.15 6.89
C LEU A 12 -23.76 2.96 8.18
N THR A 13 -25.02 3.04 8.59
CA THR A 13 -25.50 3.93 9.67
C THR A 13 -24.90 3.63 11.05
N ASN A 14 -24.36 2.43 11.27
CA ASN A 14 -23.75 2.00 12.53
C ASN A 14 -22.20 1.96 12.44
N ALA A 15 -21.61 2.37 11.32
CA ALA A 15 -20.17 2.35 11.16
C ALA A 15 -19.53 3.54 11.87
N TYR A 16 -18.39 3.30 12.52
CA TYR A 16 -17.43 4.30 12.87
C TYR A 16 -16.39 4.39 11.74
N ALA A 17 -16.13 5.56 11.22
CA ALA A 17 -15.24 5.75 10.08
C ALA A 17 -14.26 6.90 10.28
N TYR A 18 -13.04 6.74 9.80
CA TYR A 18 -11.97 7.75 9.83
C TYR A 18 -10.97 7.47 8.70
N ASP A 19 -10.10 8.43 8.41
CA ASP A 19 -9.06 8.31 7.41
C ASP A 19 -7.70 8.06 8.05
N ILE A 20 -6.86 7.26 7.40
CA ILE A 20 -5.46 7.01 7.75
C ILE A 20 -4.57 7.60 6.67
N GLN A 21 -3.48 8.26 7.07
CA GLN A 21 -2.48 8.80 6.17
C GLN A 21 -1.15 8.08 6.35
N ALA A 22 -0.82 7.19 5.42
CA ALA A 22 0.46 6.50 5.31
C ALA A 22 0.88 6.33 3.83
N ALA A 23 0.41 7.21 2.97
CA ALA A 23 0.69 7.23 1.54
C ALA A 23 0.53 5.83 0.91
N CYS A 24 1.49 5.39 0.07
CA CYS A 24 1.39 4.10 -0.63
C CYS A 24 1.43 2.88 0.30
N ALA A 25 1.89 3.01 1.55
CA ALA A 25 1.80 1.97 2.57
C ALA A 25 0.43 1.94 3.28
N GLY A 26 -0.46 2.88 2.97
CA GLY A 26 -1.73 3.11 3.67
C GLY A 26 -2.62 1.88 3.74
N PHE A 27 -2.70 1.07 2.68
CA PHE A 27 -3.48 -0.16 2.70
C PHE A 27 -2.96 -1.15 3.75
N LEU A 28 -1.64 -1.40 3.80
CA LEU A 28 -1.06 -2.35 4.76
C LEU A 28 -1.21 -1.85 6.21
N VAL A 29 -0.99 -0.56 6.44
CA VAL A 29 -1.18 0.07 7.76
C VAL A 29 -2.65 -0.06 8.20
N SER A 30 -3.60 0.27 7.33
CA SER A 30 -5.03 0.14 7.61
C SER A 30 -5.46 -1.31 7.84
N LEU A 31 -4.86 -2.27 7.12
CA LEU A 31 -5.11 -3.69 7.30
C LEU A 31 -4.57 -4.19 8.65
N GLN A 32 -3.44 -3.66 9.10
CA GLN A 32 -2.89 -3.91 10.44
C GLN A 32 -3.84 -3.41 11.54
N ASP A 33 -4.36 -2.18 11.40
CA ASP A 33 -5.32 -1.61 12.36
C ASP A 33 -6.61 -2.42 12.38
N ALA A 34 -7.16 -2.75 11.21
CA ALA A 34 -8.34 -3.61 11.10
C ALA A 34 -8.13 -4.96 11.79
N THR A 35 -6.96 -5.57 11.59
CA THR A 35 -6.59 -6.82 12.24
C THR A 35 -6.55 -6.68 13.76
N ALA A 36 -5.98 -5.58 14.28
CA ALA A 36 -5.93 -5.31 15.72
C ALA A 36 -7.34 -5.14 16.31
N TYR A 37 -8.25 -4.45 15.61
CA TYR A 37 -9.65 -4.31 16.03
C TYR A 37 -10.38 -5.64 16.08
N ILE A 38 -10.20 -6.49 15.07
CA ILE A 38 -10.81 -7.82 15.04
C ILE A 38 -10.24 -8.72 16.15
N ARG A 39 -8.89 -8.77 16.29
CA ARG A 39 -8.22 -9.59 17.30
C ARG A 39 -8.55 -9.18 18.73
N SER A 40 -8.74 -7.89 18.99
CA SER A 40 -9.15 -7.37 20.30
C SER A 40 -10.62 -7.66 20.62
N GLY A 41 -11.43 -8.10 19.65
CA GLY A 41 -12.86 -8.28 19.78
C GLY A 41 -13.66 -6.97 19.82
N MET A 42 -13.00 -5.82 19.58
CA MET A 42 -13.66 -4.50 19.57
C MET A 42 -14.69 -4.40 18.46
N TYR A 43 -14.36 -4.89 17.27
CA TYR A 43 -15.25 -4.97 16.12
C TYR A 43 -15.26 -6.37 15.52
N LYS A 44 -16.39 -6.73 14.88
CA LYS A 44 -16.56 -8.01 14.17
C LYS A 44 -16.42 -7.88 12.67
N LYS A 45 -16.53 -6.65 12.15
CA LYS A 45 -16.43 -6.34 10.73
C LYS A 45 -15.73 -5.00 10.59
N VAL A 46 -14.66 -4.97 9.81
CA VAL A 46 -13.93 -3.75 9.47
C VAL A 46 -13.75 -3.70 7.95
N ILE A 47 -14.19 -2.62 7.33
CA ILE A 47 -13.94 -2.38 5.90
C ILE A 47 -12.72 -1.47 5.80
N VAL A 48 -11.69 -1.94 5.12
CA VAL A 48 -10.52 -1.14 4.73
C VAL A 48 -10.73 -0.68 3.30
N VAL A 49 -10.72 0.64 3.08
CA VAL A 49 -10.89 1.25 1.76
C VAL A 49 -9.62 2.02 1.41
N ALA A 50 -9.04 1.71 0.27
CA ALA A 50 -8.04 2.54 -0.38
C ALA A 50 -8.70 3.24 -1.57
N ALA A 51 -8.77 4.58 -1.54
CA ALA A 51 -9.42 5.38 -2.57
C ALA A 51 -8.49 6.53 -2.98
N GLU A 52 -7.91 6.40 -4.16
CA GLU A 52 -6.79 7.21 -4.60
C GLU A 52 -7.12 7.95 -5.90
N MET A 53 -7.00 9.27 -5.87
CA MET A 53 -7.14 10.14 -7.02
C MET A 53 -5.82 10.84 -7.32
N MET A 54 -4.81 10.06 -7.72
CA MET A 54 -3.45 10.54 -7.96
C MET A 54 -3.37 11.53 -9.13
N SER A 55 -4.29 11.44 -10.09
CA SER A 55 -4.38 12.37 -11.21
C SER A 55 -4.55 13.83 -10.75
N SER A 56 -5.24 14.07 -9.63
CA SER A 56 -5.43 15.41 -9.06
C SER A 56 -4.16 16.03 -8.47
N MET A 57 -3.17 15.20 -8.13
CA MET A 57 -1.90 15.61 -7.53
C MET A 57 -0.72 15.45 -8.50
N THR A 58 -0.98 15.12 -9.76
CA THR A 58 0.06 14.88 -10.76
C THR A 58 0.29 16.15 -11.58
N ASN A 59 1.55 16.60 -11.64
CA ASN A 59 1.94 17.68 -12.53
C ASN A 59 2.16 17.13 -13.94
N TYR A 60 1.22 17.36 -14.85
CA TYR A 60 1.29 16.89 -16.24
C TYR A 60 2.37 17.60 -17.08
N ASN A 61 2.98 18.67 -16.58
CA ASN A 61 4.14 19.31 -17.19
C ASN A 61 5.47 18.70 -16.74
N ASP A 62 5.46 17.88 -15.68
CA ASP A 62 6.66 17.18 -15.21
C ASP A 62 6.72 15.75 -15.78
N ARG A 63 7.56 15.55 -16.78
CA ARG A 63 7.77 14.26 -17.45
C ARG A 63 8.38 13.18 -16.57
N THR A 64 8.90 13.53 -15.40
CA THR A 64 9.49 12.56 -14.46
C THR A 64 8.42 11.86 -13.60
N THR A 65 7.28 12.49 -13.40
CA THR A 65 6.20 12.00 -12.53
C THR A 65 4.89 11.72 -13.28
N CYS A 66 4.56 12.51 -14.31
CA CYS A 66 3.26 12.40 -14.98
C CYS A 66 2.93 11.02 -15.59
N PRO A 67 3.88 10.19 -16.06
CA PRO A 67 3.55 8.87 -16.61
C PRO A 67 3.41 7.77 -15.54
N LEU A 68 3.62 8.10 -14.26
CA LEU A 68 3.71 7.09 -13.20
C LEU A 68 2.38 6.76 -12.56
N PHE A 69 1.56 7.78 -12.28
CA PHE A 69 0.41 7.67 -11.40
C PHE A 69 -0.90 7.36 -12.13
N GLY A 70 -1.77 6.63 -11.44
CA GLY A 70 -3.13 6.34 -11.87
C GLY A 70 -4.12 6.41 -10.71
N ASP A 71 -5.41 6.48 -11.03
CA ASP A 71 -6.52 6.54 -10.08
C ASP A 71 -7.12 5.16 -9.90
N ALA A 72 -7.44 4.80 -8.67
CA ALA A 72 -8.19 3.59 -8.36
C ALA A 72 -8.80 3.65 -6.96
N ALA A 73 -9.79 2.79 -6.75
CA ALA A 73 -10.29 2.46 -5.43
C ALA A 73 -10.46 0.96 -5.28
N ALA A 74 -10.17 0.45 -4.10
CA ALA A 74 -10.40 -0.93 -3.72
C ALA A 74 -10.80 -1.01 -2.24
N ALA A 75 -11.57 -2.04 -1.90
CA ALA A 75 -12.02 -2.27 -0.53
C ALA A 75 -11.91 -3.75 -0.16
N VAL A 76 -11.56 -4.02 1.09
CA VAL A 76 -11.57 -5.36 1.66
C VAL A 76 -12.37 -5.39 2.96
N LEU A 77 -13.13 -6.44 3.18
CA LEU A 77 -13.81 -6.71 4.43
C LEU A 77 -12.93 -7.65 5.27
N VAL A 78 -12.65 -7.25 6.50
CA VAL A 78 -11.91 -8.04 7.48
C VAL A 78 -12.89 -8.52 8.54
N GLU A 79 -12.92 -9.84 8.76
CA GLU A 79 -13.79 -10.52 9.72
C GLU A 79 -12.99 -11.53 10.56
N PRO A 80 -13.46 -11.92 11.75
CA PRO A 80 -12.80 -12.96 12.53
C PRO A 80 -12.97 -14.32 11.83
N THR A 81 -11.91 -15.14 11.88
CA THR A 81 -11.98 -16.55 11.49
C THR A 81 -11.82 -17.45 12.69
N THR A 82 -12.44 -18.63 12.67
CA THR A 82 -12.25 -19.70 13.65
C THR A 82 -11.17 -20.70 13.22
N GLN A 83 -10.69 -20.58 11.99
CA GLN A 83 -9.64 -21.45 11.47
C GLN A 83 -8.27 -20.90 11.91
N GLU A 84 -7.49 -21.73 12.60
CA GLU A 84 -6.14 -21.37 13.02
C GLU A 84 -5.18 -21.28 11.82
N GLY A 85 -4.23 -20.34 11.90
CA GLY A 85 -3.17 -20.21 10.91
C GLY A 85 -3.56 -19.59 9.56
N VAL A 86 -4.75 -18.98 9.46
CA VAL A 86 -5.21 -18.27 8.24
C VAL A 86 -5.49 -16.79 8.50
N GLY A 87 -5.60 -16.01 7.44
CA GLY A 87 -5.78 -14.57 7.47
C GLY A 87 -4.47 -13.82 7.66
N VAL A 88 -4.51 -12.64 8.28
CA VAL A 88 -3.31 -11.85 8.59
C VAL A 88 -2.54 -12.51 9.73
N ILE A 89 -1.34 -13.00 9.45
CA ILE A 89 -0.51 -13.72 10.42
C ILE A 89 0.42 -12.76 11.15
N ASP A 90 1.20 -11.97 10.39
CA ASP A 90 2.25 -11.09 10.91
C ASP A 90 2.40 -9.84 10.05
N GLY A 91 2.94 -8.77 10.62
CA GLY A 91 3.24 -7.53 9.93
C GLY A 91 4.37 -6.76 10.61
N GLU A 92 5.11 -6.01 9.79
CA GLU A 92 6.23 -5.17 10.23
C GLU A 92 6.17 -3.83 9.50
N PHE A 93 6.23 -2.73 10.26
CA PHE A 93 6.12 -1.37 9.73
C PHE A 93 7.19 -0.46 10.30
N HIS A 94 7.68 0.44 9.47
CA HIS A 94 8.73 1.39 9.79
C HIS A 94 8.43 2.77 9.23
N VAL A 95 9.06 3.78 9.81
CA VAL A 95 9.01 5.16 9.34
C VAL A 95 10.40 5.79 9.40
N ASN A 96 10.69 6.68 8.45
CA ASN A 96 11.87 7.54 8.49
C ASN A 96 11.52 8.95 7.97
N GLY A 97 11.45 9.93 8.89
CA GLY A 97 11.12 11.31 8.56
C GLY A 97 12.20 12.03 7.73
N GLU A 98 13.41 11.50 7.61
CA GLU A 98 14.44 12.05 6.72
C GLU A 98 14.05 11.94 5.24
N GLY A 99 13.08 11.08 4.92
CA GLY A 99 12.52 10.93 3.58
C GLY A 99 11.68 12.10 3.09
N LEU A 100 11.24 12.99 4.00
CA LEU A 100 10.31 14.08 3.70
C LEU A 100 10.71 14.93 2.47
N PRO A 101 11.95 15.42 2.30
CA PRO A 101 12.29 16.27 1.17
C PRO A 101 12.31 15.56 -0.19
N HIS A 102 12.28 14.23 -0.19
CA HIS A 102 12.47 13.41 -1.39
C HIS A 102 11.16 12.89 -2.01
N LEU A 103 10.07 12.87 -1.24
CA LEU A 103 8.74 12.47 -1.72
C LEU A 103 7.67 13.22 -0.92
N ILE A 104 7.12 14.28 -1.51
CA ILE A 104 6.23 15.23 -0.81
C ILE A 104 5.32 15.99 -1.78
N MET A 105 4.15 16.38 -1.31
CA MET A 105 3.40 17.53 -1.84
C MET A 105 3.68 18.71 -0.92
N LYS A 106 4.38 19.73 -1.41
CA LYS A 106 4.98 20.78 -0.57
C LYS A 106 3.96 21.71 0.07
N ALA A 107 2.93 22.10 -0.69
CA ALA A 107 1.91 23.04 -0.26
C ALA A 107 0.52 22.43 -0.15
N GLY A 108 -0.39 23.14 0.53
CA GLY A 108 -1.77 22.72 0.75
C GLY A 108 -2.03 22.17 2.16
N GLY A 109 -0.99 21.95 2.95
CA GLY A 109 -1.09 21.54 4.37
C GLY A 109 -0.87 22.69 5.33
N SER A 110 -0.84 22.38 6.63
CA SER A 110 -0.69 23.39 7.70
C SER A 110 0.68 24.07 7.75
N VAL A 111 1.73 23.39 7.27
CA VAL A 111 3.09 23.95 7.23
C VAL A 111 3.22 25.04 6.15
N LEU A 112 2.62 24.79 4.99
CA LEU A 112 2.58 25.71 3.86
C LEU A 112 1.16 25.73 3.28
N PRO A 113 0.26 26.56 3.83
CA PRO A 113 -1.11 26.67 3.33
C PRO A 113 -1.18 27.13 1.87
N ALA A 114 -2.30 26.82 1.22
CA ALA A 114 -2.52 27.23 -0.16
C ALA A 114 -2.55 28.76 -0.29
N SER A 115 -1.83 29.28 -1.30
CA SER A 115 -1.82 30.70 -1.67
C SER A 115 -1.65 30.82 -3.19
N HIS A 116 -1.83 32.04 -3.72
CA HIS A 116 -1.57 32.29 -5.13
C HIS A 116 -0.11 31.96 -5.50
N GLU A 117 0.84 32.31 -4.63
CA GLU A 117 2.26 32.06 -4.85
C GLU A 117 2.56 30.55 -4.91
N THR A 118 1.96 29.75 -4.02
CA THR A 118 2.19 28.29 -4.01
C THR A 118 1.53 27.58 -5.20
N VAL A 119 0.39 28.11 -5.69
CA VAL A 119 -0.26 27.61 -6.90
C VAL A 119 0.56 27.95 -8.13
N ASP A 120 1.02 29.20 -8.26
CA ASP A 120 1.84 29.67 -9.38
C ASP A 120 3.20 28.93 -9.41
N ALA A 121 3.76 28.58 -8.23
CA ALA A 121 4.97 27.79 -8.10
C ALA A 121 4.75 26.27 -8.33
N SER A 122 3.52 25.84 -8.60
CA SER A 122 3.18 24.41 -8.81
C SER A 122 3.52 23.50 -7.61
N GLU A 123 3.43 24.01 -6.38
CA GLU A 123 3.80 23.27 -5.16
C GLU A 123 2.70 22.33 -4.63
N HIS A 124 1.53 22.33 -5.27
CA HIS A 124 0.40 21.46 -4.96
C HIS A 124 0.42 20.11 -5.68
N PHE A 125 1.54 19.77 -6.34
CA PHE A 125 1.73 18.50 -7.01
C PHE A 125 2.75 17.63 -6.26
N VAL A 126 2.66 16.33 -6.46
CA VAL A 126 3.64 15.38 -5.91
C VAL A 126 5.01 15.64 -6.52
N TYR A 127 5.96 15.95 -5.65
CA TYR A 127 7.39 16.00 -5.97
C TYR A 127 8.06 14.68 -5.60
N GLN A 128 8.90 14.15 -6.48
CA GLN A 128 9.64 12.92 -6.25
C GLN A 128 11.07 13.03 -6.75
N GLU A 129 12.03 12.81 -5.84
CA GLU A 129 13.42 12.59 -6.21
C GLU A 129 13.66 11.11 -6.55
N GLY A 130 13.43 10.74 -7.80
CA GLY A 130 13.31 9.37 -8.25
C GLY A 130 14.47 8.45 -7.86
N ARG A 131 15.73 8.92 -7.90
CA ARG A 131 16.91 8.10 -7.54
C ARG A 131 16.90 7.75 -6.04
N HIS A 132 16.59 8.73 -5.20
CA HIS A 132 16.59 8.57 -3.74
C HIS A 132 15.44 7.64 -3.32
N VAL A 133 14.24 7.93 -3.81
CA VAL A 133 13.05 7.11 -3.57
C VAL A 133 13.24 5.68 -4.06
N TYR A 134 13.80 5.47 -5.26
CA TYR A 134 14.08 4.14 -5.79
C TYR A 134 14.99 3.31 -4.86
N LYS A 135 16.11 3.92 -4.42
CA LYS A 135 17.08 3.24 -3.55
C LYS A 135 16.41 2.75 -2.25
N HIS A 136 15.66 3.64 -1.59
CA HIS A 136 14.96 3.31 -0.35
C HIS A 136 13.83 2.31 -0.59
N ALA A 137 12.98 2.53 -1.56
CA ALA A 137 11.88 1.62 -1.85
C ALA A 137 12.35 0.18 -2.07
N VAL A 138 13.42 -0.01 -2.87
CA VAL A 138 13.98 -1.35 -3.12
C VAL A 138 14.58 -1.97 -1.86
N THR A 139 15.35 -1.21 -1.09
CA THR A 139 16.02 -1.73 0.11
C THR A 139 15.01 -2.04 1.21
N ASP A 140 14.15 -1.09 1.52
CA ASP A 140 13.27 -1.13 2.68
C ASP A 140 12.12 -2.14 2.49
N MET A 141 11.57 -2.26 1.26
CA MET A 141 10.61 -3.31 0.92
C MET A 141 11.23 -4.70 0.95
N LEU A 142 12.46 -4.85 0.46
CA LEU A 142 13.19 -6.12 0.51
C LEU A 142 13.44 -6.54 1.96
N GLU A 143 14.02 -5.66 2.78
CA GLU A 143 14.39 -5.97 4.16
C GLU A 143 13.18 -6.33 5.01
N SER A 144 12.07 -5.55 4.92
CA SER A 144 10.85 -5.88 5.65
C SER A 144 10.20 -7.19 5.17
N SER A 145 10.23 -7.49 3.87
CA SER A 145 9.72 -8.76 3.35
C SER A 145 10.52 -9.95 3.90
N LEU A 146 11.84 -9.86 3.84
CA LEU A 146 12.73 -10.92 4.36
C LEU A 146 12.61 -11.07 5.88
N SER A 147 12.48 -9.97 6.62
CA SER A 147 12.30 -9.98 8.08
C SER A 147 11.01 -10.69 8.48
N VAL A 148 9.89 -10.36 7.84
CA VAL A 148 8.59 -11.02 8.09
C VAL A 148 8.67 -12.51 7.74
N MET A 149 9.27 -12.87 6.61
CA MET A 149 9.46 -14.27 6.21
C MET A 149 10.31 -15.03 7.24
N GLN A 150 11.48 -14.48 7.63
CA GLN A 150 12.39 -15.10 8.58
C GLN A 150 11.72 -15.33 9.95
N ARG A 151 10.98 -14.34 10.45
CA ARG A 151 10.26 -14.41 11.72
C ARG A 151 9.21 -15.52 11.75
N ASN A 152 8.65 -15.84 10.59
CA ASN A 152 7.64 -16.89 10.44
C ASN A 152 8.21 -18.22 9.90
N GLY A 153 9.54 -18.35 9.85
CA GLY A 153 10.21 -19.57 9.40
C GLY A 153 9.98 -19.90 7.92
N LEU A 154 9.73 -18.88 7.09
CA LEU A 154 9.44 -19.04 5.67
C LEU A 154 10.69 -18.80 4.82
N THR A 155 10.84 -19.62 3.81
CA THR A 155 11.74 -19.40 2.66
C THR A 155 10.93 -18.92 1.45
N VAL A 156 11.59 -18.53 0.37
CA VAL A 156 10.92 -18.16 -0.89
C VAL A 156 10.12 -19.33 -1.47
N ASP A 157 10.57 -20.57 -1.25
CA ASP A 157 9.86 -21.76 -1.72
C ASP A 157 8.54 -21.97 -0.99
N ASP A 158 8.45 -21.55 0.28
CA ASP A 158 7.24 -21.65 1.11
C ASP A 158 6.19 -20.58 0.79
N VAL A 159 6.55 -19.50 0.12
CA VAL A 159 5.64 -18.39 -0.25
C VAL A 159 5.09 -18.66 -1.64
N ASP A 160 3.77 -18.57 -1.78
CA ASP A 160 3.10 -18.75 -3.07
C ASP A 160 3.17 -17.49 -3.91
N TYR A 161 2.91 -16.31 -3.32
CA TYR A 161 2.96 -15.03 -4.04
C TYR A 161 3.57 -13.89 -3.22
N LEU A 162 4.41 -13.10 -3.90
CA LEU A 162 4.83 -11.76 -3.49
C LEU A 162 3.94 -10.73 -4.19
N ILE A 163 3.31 -9.85 -3.45
CA ILE A 163 2.43 -8.79 -3.96
C ILE A 163 2.96 -7.44 -3.50
N PRO A 164 3.90 -6.84 -4.25
CA PRO A 164 4.45 -5.55 -3.90
C PRO A 164 3.50 -4.40 -4.29
N HIS A 165 3.61 -3.28 -3.61
CA HIS A 165 3.08 -2.01 -4.08
C HIS A 165 3.52 -1.77 -5.53
N GLN A 166 2.58 -1.42 -6.39
CA GLN A 166 2.80 -1.20 -7.81
C GLN A 166 3.38 0.21 -8.06
N ALA A 167 4.58 0.48 -7.54
CA ALA A 167 5.25 1.79 -7.61
C ALA A 167 5.76 2.11 -9.02
N ASN A 168 6.60 1.24 -9.54
CA ASN A 168 7.01 1.11 -10.93
C ASN A 168 7.65 -0.27 -11.15
N LEU A 169 7.68 -0.73 -12.41
CA LEU A 169 8.14 -2.08 -12.73
C LEU A 169 9.58 -2.35 -12.28
N ARG A 170 10.48 -1.36 -12.39
CA ARG A 170 11.89 -1.49 -11.98
C ARG A 170 12.05 -1.74 -10.47
N ILE A 171 11.21 -1.13 -9.64
CA ILE A 171 11.22 -1.38 -8.19
C ILE A 171 10.72 -2.79 -7.92
N ILE A 172 9.62 -3.20 -8.55
CA ILE A 172 9.05 -4.55 -8.40
C ILE A 172 10.09 -5.61 -8.77
N GLU A 173 10.69 -5.49 -9.96
CA GLU A 173 11.74 -6.40 -10.43
C GLU A 173 12.95 -6.42 -9.48
N ALA A 174 13.43 -5.24 -9.05
CA ALA A 174 14.59 -5.19 -8.17
C ALA A 174 14.35 -5.80 -6.79
N VAL A 175 13.13 -5.67 -6.23
CA VAL A 175 12.75 -6.31 -4.96
C VAL A 175 12.64 -7.82 -5.14
N SER A 176 11.91 -8.29 -6.17
CA SER A 176 11.71 -9.71 -6.43
C SER A 176 13.02 -10.44 -6.75
N ASP A 177 13.87 -9.88 -7.61
CA ASP A 177 15.16 -10.47 -7.98
C ASP A 177 16.11 -10.59 -6.79
N ARG A 178 16.20 -9.53 -5.97
CA ARG A 178 17.06 -9.54 -4.77
C ARG A 178 16.52 -10.48 -3.68
N ALA A 179 15.20 -10.58 -3.54
CA ALA A 179 14.57 -11.55 -2.65
C ALA A 179 14.56 -12.97 -3.25
N LYS A 180 15.00 -13.14 -4.52
CA LYS A 180 15.03 -14.41 -5.27
C LYS A 180 13.64 -15.02 -5.50
N PHE A 181 12.61 -14.21 -5.62
CA PHE A 181 11.29 -14.69 -6.02
C PHE A 181 11.26 -14.97 -7.53
N PRO A 182 10.84 -16.16 -7.96
CA PRO A 182 10.55 -16.42 -9.36
C PRO A 182 9.47 -15.48 -9.90
N ALA A 183 9.58 -15.05 -11.15
CA ALA A 183 8.68 -14.07 -11.74
C ALA A 183 7.20 -14.51 -11.69
N GLU A 184 6.94 -15.81 -11.82
CA GLU A 184 5.60 -16.41 -11.74
C GLU A 184 4.95 -16.32 -10.34
N LYS A 185 5.75 -16.10 -9.30
CA LYS A 185 5.28 -15.85 -7.92
C LYS A 185 5.07 -14.36 -7.62
N VAL A 186 5.37 -13.44 -8.54
CA VAL A 186 5.23 -12.00 -8.32
C VAL A 186 4.01 -11.48 -9.05
N LEU A 187 3.00 -11.02 -8.30
CA LEU A 187 1.79 -10.47 -8.91
C LEU A 187 2.01 -9.02 -9.33
N VAL A 188 1.74 -8.72 -10.61
CA VAL A 188 2.01 -7.42 -11.24
C VAL A 188 0.84 -7.00 -12.12
N ASN A 189 0.35 -5.77 -11.92
CA ASN A 189 -0.67 -5.15 -12.77
C ASN A 189 -0.40 -3.68 -13.11
N ILE A 190 0.77 -3.18 -12.76
CA ILE A 190 1.16 -1.77 -12.96
C ILE A 190 1.06 -1.31 -14.41
N GLN A 191 1.28 -2.17 -15.39
CA GLN A 191 1.18 -1.86 -16.80
C GLN A 191 -0.25 -1.49 -17.25
N LYS A 192 -1.25 -1.83 -16.45
CA LYS A 192 -2.66 -1.49 -16.72
C LYS A 192 -3.11 -0.22 -16.00
N TYR A 193 -2.68 -0.04 -14.75
CA TYR A 193 -3.24 0.96 -13.85
C TYR A 193 -2.23 2.02 -13.41
N GLY A 194 -0.94 1.82 -13.66
CA GLY A 194 0.10 2.69 -13.11
C GLY A 194 0.22 2.54 -11.58
N ASN A 195 0.83 3.55 -10.97
CA ASN A 195 0.93 3.64 -9.51
C ASN A 195 -0.36 4.26 -8.96
N THR A 196 -1.22 3.44 -8.40
CA THR A 196 -2.47 3.83 -7.74
C THR A 196 -2.32 3.93 -6.22
N SER A 197 -1.12 4.32 -5.74
CA SER A 197 -0.82 4.53 -4.31
C SER A 197 -1.26 3.34 -3.43
N ALA A 198 -2.00 3.58 -2.34
CA ALA A 198 -2.46 2.53 -1.43
C ALA A 198 -3.44 1.54 -2.08
N ALA A 199 -4.18 1.93 -3.12
CA ALA A 199 -5.10 1.04 -3.81
C ALA A 199 -4.40 -0.05 -4.65
N SER A 200 -3.10 0.07 -4.91
CA SER A 200 -2.37 -0.79 -5.83
C SER A 200 -2.33 -2.26 -5.41
N ILE A 201 -2.11 -2.55 -4.13
CA ILE A 201 -2.06 -3.93 -3.60
C ILE A 201 -3.45 -4.58 -3.63
N PRO A 202 -4.51 -4.01 -3.04
CA PRO A 202 -5.84 -4.64 -3.07
C PRO A 202 -6.40 -4.75 -4.49
N LEU A 203 -6.12 -3.81 -5.38
CA LEU A 203 -6.48 -3.91 -6.79
C LEU A 203 -5.73 -5.06 -7.50
N CYS A 204 -4.44 -5.25 -7.18
CA CYS A 204 -3.65 -6.37 -7.70
C CYS A 204 -4.19 -7.71 -7.20
N ILE A 205 -4.58 -7.80 -5.94
CA ILE A 205 -5.22 -8.99 -5.37
C ILE A 205 -6.54 -9.30 -6.09
N ASP A 206 -7.41 -8.29 -6.27
CA ASP A 206 -8.71 -8.50 -6.93
C ASP A 206 -8.55 -8.99 -8.38
N GLU A 207 -7.59 -8.43 -9.12
CA GLU A 207 -7.33 -8.86 -10.49
C GLU A 207 -6.83 -10.30 -10.58
N HIS A 208 -6.05 -10.75 -9.60
CA HIS A 208 -5.46 -12.09 -9.58
C HIS A 208 -6.22 -13.09 -8.68
N LYS A 209 -7.35 -12.69 -8.08
CA LYS A 209 -8.08 -13.50 -7.10
C LYS A 209 -8.46 -14.92 -7.57
N ASN A 210 -8.69 -15.11 -8.88
CA ASN A 210 -9.06 -16.41 -9.43
C ASN A 210 -7.89 -17.42 -9.49
N GLN A 211 -6.65 -16.97 -9.32
CA GLN A 211 -5.48 -17.87 -9.23
C GLN A 211 -5.06 -18.13 -7.78
N LEU A 212 -5.49 -17.29 -6.85
CA LEU A 212 -5.25 -17.50 -5.42
C LEU A 212 -6.10 -18.67 -4.92
N LYS A 213 -5.49 -19.50 -4.08
CA LYS A 213 -6.11 -20.68 -3.49
C LYS A 213 -6.11 -20.58 -1.97
N LYS A 214 -7.11 -21.14 -1.35
CA LYS A 214 -7.15 -21.25 0.11
C LYS A 214 -5.89 -21.95 0.63
N GLY A 215 -5.21 -21.30 1.57
CA GLY A 215 -3.94 -21.75 2.13
C GLY A 215 -2.71 -21.13 1.48
N ASP A 216 -2.84 -20.41 0.35
CA ASP A 216 -1.70 -19.72 -0.27
C ASP A 216 -1.09 -18.71 0.70
N LYS A 217 0.22 -18.72 0.80
CA LYS A 217 1.03 -17.82 1.63
C LYS A 217 1.44 -16.62 0.80
N LEU A 218 0.98 -15.45 1.21
CA LEU A 218 1.20 -14.19 0.52
C LEU A 218 2.12 -13.29 1.34
N ILE A 219 3.11 -12.69 0.69
CA ILE A 219 3.88 -11.58 1.25
C ILE A 219 3.46 -10.32 0.52
N LEU A 220 2.86 -9.39 1.26
CA LEU A 220 2.54 -8.04 0.79
C LEU A 220 3.63 -7.09 1.26
N THR A 221 4.09 -6.17 0.41
CA THR A 221 5.08 -5.16 0.80
C THR A 221 4.83 -3.83 0.12
N ALA A 222 5.03 -2.73 0.85
CA ALA A 222 4.81 -1.39 0.35
C ALA A 222 5.83 -0.40 0.90
N PHE A 223 6.05 0.67 0.13
CA PHE A 223 6.84 1.83 0.49
C PHE A 223 6.14 3.09 -0.01
N GLY A 224 6.09 4.13 0.81
CA GLY A 224 5.45 5.39 0.46
C GLY A 224 6.10 6.61 1.11
N ALA A 225 5.52 7.78 0.79
CA ALA A 225 5.94 9.03 1.41
C ALA A 225 5.88 8.94 2.93
N GLY A 226 6.83 9.66 3.55
CA GLY A 226 7.02 9.63 4.99
C GLY A 226 8.52 9.72 5.33
N PHE A 227 9.44 8.80 5.05
CA PHE A 227 9.05 7.51 4.42
C PHE A 227 8.30 6.62 5.38
N THR A 228 7.39 5.81 4.83
CA THR A 228 6.65 4.79 5.56
C THR A 228 6.68 3.51 4.72
N TRP A 229 7.07 2.40 5.34
CA TRP A 229 7.13 1.12 4.62
C TRP A 229 6.84 -0.06 5.53
N GLY A 230 6.64 -1.22 4.94
CA GLY A 230 6.46 -2.45 5.68
C GLY A 230 6.11 -3.64 4.80
N ALA A 231 5.95 -4.77 5.48
CA ALA A 231 5.48 -6.01 4.88
C ALA A 231 4.50 -6.72 5.78
N MET A 232 3.64 -7.54 5.18
CA MET A 232 2.69 -8.41 5.87
C MET A 232 2.75 -9.82 5.31
N TYR A 233 2.60 -10.80 6.20
CA TYR A 233 2.37 -12.19 5.86
C TYR A 233 0.90 -12.53 6.06
N ILE A 234 0.29 -13.03 5.00
CA ILE A 234 -1.12 -13.46 4.98
C ILE A 234 -1.19 -14.90 4.49
N VAL A 235 -2.04 -15.70 5.12
CA VAL A 235 -2.48 -16.99 4.58
C VAL A 235 -3.90 -16.82 4.04
N TRP A 236 -4.06 -17.01 2.74
CA TRP A 236 -5.30 -16.75 2.02
C TRP A 236 -6.41 -17.70 2.47
N ASP A 237 -7.61 -17.20 2.76
CA ASP A 237 -8.72 -18.00 3.31
C ASP A 237 -10.03 -17.84 2.51
N ILE A 238 -9.95 -17.32 1.30
CA ILE A 238 -11.14 -17.08 0.46
C ILE A 238 -11.09 -17.99 -0.77
#